data_64c94a8836394232e8445ba3ea12911d
#
_entry.id   64c94a8836394232e8445ba3ea12911d
#
_cell.length_a   1.000
_cell.length_b   1.000
_cell.length_c   1.000
_cell.angle_alpha   90.00
_cell.angle_beta   90.00
_cell.angle_gamma   90.00
#
_symmetry.space_group_name_H-M   'P 1'
#
loop_
_entity.id
_entity.type
_entity.pdbx_description
1 polymer ?
#
loop_
_entity_poly.entity_id
_entity_poly.type
_entity_poly.pdbx_seq_one_letter_code
_entity_poly.pdbx_strand_id
1 'polypeptide(L)'
;MAQSDFERMQELIELLNHCRYEYYDLCKLPPTVPNEEYDKLMQELAALQTKTQIYMSNSPALFAQHKTVEELRKGHHPKPIPMAAPAKQMEDLLDFQMQKQLMLMPKLISVPVKITYIDAQQREIATCGDGVEGYDVTHNFGSIAGIPFIFNRKETVVVLGEVFMTPKDFEQLTKGVFHRARNPYTDIYDLIYDSVHLVDSRICRKCKLQFVATDVLVGLDEFPTKAQKLAQLTQYGFTVLHYLVTNRPLTQQQMEYGIRQLQAECLQKGLPFEGVTVKYNDAAFSAMCGTADYPSSDRILWCCRDLPMETPKAA
;
A
#
# COMPACT_ATOMS: atom_id res chain seq x y z
N MET A 1 -20.71 -13.10 46.88
CA MET A 1 -21.69 -13.31 45.82
C MET A 1 -20.89 -13.53 44.54
N ALA A 2 -21.16 -14.59 43.79
CA ALA A 2 -20.49 -14.79 42.51
C ALA A 2 -20.96 -13.68 41.56
N GLN A 3 -20.01 -12.96 40.96
CA GLN A 3 -20.24 -11.94 39.96
C GLN A 3 -20.92 -12.59 38.76
N SER A 4 -21.95 -11.98 38.21
CA SER A 4 -22.60 -12.53 37.00
C SER A 4 -21.65 -12.43 35.78
N ASP A 5 -21.71 -13.41 34.88
CA ASP A 5 -20.92 -13.37 33.65
C ASP A 5 -21.11 -12.04 32.88
N PHE A 6 -22.30 -11.46 32.98
CA PHE A 6 -22.62 -10.18 32.34
C PHE A 6 -21.89 -8.98 32.99
N GLU A 7 -21.89 -8.92 34.34
CA GLU A 7 -21.17 -7.88 35.08
C GLU A 7 -19.68 -7.98 34.82
N ARG A 8 -19.15 -9.21 34.77
CA ARG A 8 -17.73 -9.44 34.44
C ARG A 8 -17.38 -8.99 33.03
N MET A 9 -18.25 -9.26 32.05
CA MET A 9 -18.04 -8.75 30.66
C MET A 9 -18.04 -7.23 30.61
N GLN A 10 -18.90 -6.53 31.34
CA GLN A 10 -18.92 -5.06 31.36
C GLN A 10 -17.62 -4.51 31.95
N GLU A 11 -17.14 -5.04 33.07
CA GLU A 11 -15.88 -4.64 33.68
C GLU A 11 -14.69 -4.84 32.72
N LEU A 12 -14.63 -6.01 32.07
CA LEU A 12 -13.59 -6.31 31.11
C LEU A 12 -13.62 -5.34 29.92
N ILE A 13 -14.80 -5.01 29.42
CA ILE A 13 -14.98 -4.06 28.31
C ILE A 13 -14.49 -2.67 28.70
N GLU A 14 -14.87 -2.18 29.87
CA GLU A 14 -14.45 -0.87 30.36
C GLU A 14 -12.92 -0.82 30.56
N LEU A 15 -12.35 -1.81 31.25
CA LEU A 15 -10.92 -1.91 31.51
C LEU A 15 -10.11 -1.98 30.21
N LEU A 16 -10.48 -2.87 29.30
CA LEU A 16 -9.76 -3.08 28.05
C LEU A 16 -9.89 -1.90 27.10
N ASN A 17 -11.05 -1.24 27.04
CA ASN A 17 -11.20 0.01 26.28
C ASN A 17 -10.38 1.15 26.89
N HIS A 18 -10.30 1.22 28.21
CA HIS A 18 -9.44 2.20 28.89
C HIS A 18 -7.95 1.95 28.58
N CYS A 19 -7.49 0.69 28.66
CA CYS A 19 -6.12 0.32 28.29
C CYS A 19 -5.82 0.67 26.83
N ARG A 20 -6.78 0.44 25.92
CA ARG A 20 -6.66 0.84 24.51
C ARG A 20 -6.54 2.35 24.35
N TYR A 21 -7.37 3.12 25.05
CA TYR A 21 -7.29 4.58 25.04
C TYR A 21 -5.95 5.08 25.57
N GLU A 22 -5.48 4.56 26.74
CA GLU A 22 -4.16 4.91 27.26
C GLU A 22 -3.02 4.59 26.29
N TYR A 23 -3.09 3.42 25.67
CA TYR A 23 -2.04 2.94 24.76
C TYR A 23 -2.05 3.66 23.41
N TYR A 24 -3.23 3.78 22.77
CA TYR A 24 -3.34 4.31 21.40
C TYR A 24 -3.56 5.82 21.34
N ASP A 25 -4.26 6.41 22.28
CA ASP A 25 -4.60 7.83 22.23
C ASP A 25 -3.69 8.69 23.11
N LEU A 26 -3.25 8.19 24.27
CA LEU A 26 -2.36 8.90 25.17
C LEU A 26 -0.88 8.51 25.03
N CYS A 27 -0.57 7.46 24.24
CA CYS A 27 0.80 6.92 24.07
C CYS A 27 1.52 6.65 25.40
N LYS A 28 0.78 6.19 26.42
CA LYS A 28 1.29 5.98 27.77
C LYS A 28 2.17 4.74 27.83
N LEU A 29 3.42 4.92 28.17
CA LEU A 29 4.41 3.86 28.39
C LEU A 29 5.07 4.02 29.78
N PRO A 30 5.17 2.94 30.58
CA PRO A 30 4.58 1.62 30.36
C PRO A 30 3.04 1.65 30.45
N PRO A 31 2.33 0.70 29.78
CA PRO A 31 0.87 0.58 29.88
C PRO A 31 0.44 0.26 31.31
N THR A 32 -0.78 0.68 31.68
CA THR A 32 -1.32 0.41 33.02
C THR A 32 -1.48 -1.10 33.27
N VAL A 33 -1.79 -1.85 32.22
CA VAL A 33 -1.88 -3.32 32.23
C VAL A 33 -0.78 -3.86 31.32
N PRO A 34 0.10 -4.77 31.80
CA PRO A 34 1.10 -5.41 30.96
C PRO A 34 0.48 -6.18 29.80
N ASN A 35 1.16 -6.24 28.64
CA ASN A 35 0.64 -6.87 27.42
C ASN A 35 0.18 -8.33 27.64
N GLU A 36 0.94 -9.12 28.42
CA GLU A 36 0.57 -10.51 28.72
C GLU A 36 -0.73 -10.62 29.54
N GLU A 37 -0.97 -9.66 30.40
CA GLU A 37 -2.19 -9.60 31.21
C GLU A 37 -3.37 -9.09 30.37
N TYR A 38 -3.13 -8.09 29.52
CA TYR A 38 -4.10 -7.59 28.54
C TYR A 38 -4.60 -8.71 27.61
N ASP A 39 -3.71 -9.54 27.07
CA ASP A 39 -4.05 -10.66 26.20
C ASP A 39 -4.92 -11.71 26.94
N LYS A 40 -4.62 -11.99 28.21
CA LYS A 40 -5.43 -12.90 29.03
C LYS A 40 -6.84 -12.36 29.29
N LEU A 41 -6.96 -11.07 29.60
CA LEU A 41 -8.24 -10.40 29.81
C LEU A 41 -9.08 -10.37 28.53
N MET A 42 -8.44 -10.19 27.38
CA MET A 42 -9.08 -10.26 26.06
C MET A 42 -9.60 -11.66 25.76
N GLN A 43 -8.84 -12.72 26.06
CA GLN A 43 -9.26 -14.10 25.91
C GLN A 43 -10.42 -14.45 26.85
N GLU A 44 -10.38 -13.96 28.10
CA GLU A 44 -11.47 -14.11 29.07
C GLU A 44 -12.77 -13.49 28.55
N LEU A 45 -12.70 -12.25 28.04
CA LEU A 45 -13.86 -11.56 27.47
C LEU A 45 -14.43 -12.31 26.25
N ALA A 46 -13.59 -12.77 25.35
CA ALA A 46 -14.02 -13.54 24.17
C ALA A 46 -14.69 -14.86 24.58
N ALA A 47 -14.16 -15.56 25.58
CA ALA A 47 -14.73 -16.80 26.11
C ALA A 47 -16.10 -16.56 26.77
N LEU A 48 -16.25 -15.48 27.56
CA LEU A 48 -17.52 -15.10 28.17
C LEU A 48 -18.58 -14.73 27.14
N GLN A 49 -18.20 -13.96 26.08
CA GLN A 49 -19.12 -13.62 25.00
C GLN A 49 -19.57 -14.87 24.24
N THR A 50 -18.66 -15.79 23.98
CA THR A 50 -19.01 -17.08 23.35
C THR A 50 -19.92 -17.92 24.23
N LYS A 51 -19.65 -17.99 25.54
CA LYS A 51 -20.45 -18.73 26.50
C LYS A 51 -21.87 -18.19 26.63
N THR A 52 -21.99 -16.86 26.71
CA THR A 52 -23.29 -16.20 26.95
C THR A 52 -24.07 -15.91 25.69
N GLN A 53 -23.42 -15.97 24.51
CA GLN A 53 -23.93 -15.53 23.21
C GLN A 53 -24.34 -14.04 23.20
N ILE A 54 -23.80 -13.24 24.14
CA ILE A 54 -24.04 -11.80 24.24
C ILE A 54 -22.80 -11.06 23.74
N TYR A 55 -22.97 -10.26 22.68
CA TYR A 55 -21.93 -9.45 22.08
C TYR A 55 -22.29 -7.97 22.22
N MET A 56 -21.56 -7.25 23.07
CA MET A 56 -21.80 -5.82 23.27
C MET A 56 -21.11 -5.00 22.17
N SER A 57 -21.81 -4.00 21.63
CA SER A 57 -21.34 -3.19 20.51
C SER A 57 -20.04 -2.40 20.79
N ASN A 58 -19.74 -2.13 22.07
CA ASN A 58 -18.53 -1.47 22.54
C ASN A 58 -17.44 -2.44 23.01
N SER A 59 -17.63 -3.76 22.82
CA SER A 59 -16.66 -4.75 23.25
C SER A 59 -15.37 -4.68 22.44
N PRO A 60 -14.20 -4.52 23.09
CA PRO A 60 -12.92 -4.58 22.40
C PRO A 60 -12.64 -5.98 21.82
N ALA A 61 -13.25 -7.04 22.31
CA ALA A 61 -13.13 -8.38 21.76
C ALA A 61 -13.84 -8.53 20.39
N LEU A 62 -14.86 -7.71 20.09
CA LEU A 62 -15.42 -7.60 18.75
C LEU A 62 -14.42 -6.94 17.79
N PHE A 63 -13.53 -6.13 18.32
CA PHE A 63 -12.50 -5.40 17.56
C PHE A 63 -11.13 -6.05 17.63
N ALA A 64 -10.90 -6.94 18.57
CA ALA A 64 -9.64 -7.66 18.82
C ALA A 64 -9.61 -9.08 18.26
N GLN A 65 -10.65 -9.51 17.61
CA GLN A 65 -10.43 -10.39 16.50
C GLN A 65 -9.63 -9.56 15.48
N HIS A 66 -8.32 -9.47 15.70
CA HIS A 66 -7.39 -9.23 14.63
C HIS A 66 -7.65 -10.36 13.64
N LYS A 67 -8.56 -10.09 12.71
CA LYS A 67 -8.72 -10.94 11.57
C LYS A 67 -7.34 -10.94 10.95
N THR A 68 -6.73 -12.08 10.99
CA THR A 68 -5.46 -12.31 10.31
C THR A 68 -5.67 -12.08 8.82
N VAL A 69 -4.59 -11.89 8.07
CA VAL A 69 -4.64 -11.82 6.59
C VAL A 69 -5.49 -12.95 5.99
N GLU A 70 -5.56 -14.12 6.67
CA GLU A 70 -6.38 -15.27 6.31
C GLU A 70 -7.89 -15.03 6.38
N GLU A 71 -8.36 -14.02 7.11
CA GLU A 71 -9.78 -13.69 7.23
C GLU A 71 -10.24 -12.61 6.25
N LEU A 72 -9.30 -11.94 5.54
CA LEU A 72 -9.64 -11.05 4.45
C LEU A 72 -10.08 -11.86 3.24
N ARG A 73 -11.12 -11.38 2.56
CA ARG A 73 -11.59 -12.02 1.35
C ARG A 73 -10.50 -11.95 0.27
N LYS A 74 -9.98 -13.10 -0.13
CA LYS A 74 -9.20 -13.26 -1.34
C LYS A 74 -10.11 -13.27 -2.56
N GLY A 75 -9.69 -12.61 -3.63
CA GLY A 75 -10.39 -12.59 -4.90
C GLY A 75 -9.42 -12.68 -6.06
N HIS A 76 -9.87 -13.32 -7.14
CA HIS A 76 -9.14 -13.29 -8.40
C HIS A 76 -9.32 -11.95 -9.09
N HIS A 77 -8.25 -11.43 -9.69
CA HIS A 77 -8.34 -10.28 -10.55
C HIS A 77 -8.99 -10.69 -11.89
N PRO A 78 -10.02 -9.96 -12.37
CA PRO A 78 -10.68 -10.28 -13.66
C PRO A 78 -9.71 -10.27 -14.85
N LYS A 79 -8.63 -9.51 -14.74
CA LYS A 79 -7.48 -9.51 -15.64
C LYS A 79 -6.22 -9.54 -14.79
N PRO A 80 -5.20 -10.33 -15.18
CA PRO A 80 -3.93 -10.33 -14.47
C PRO A 80 -3.35 -8.91 -14.36
N ILE A 81 -2.82 -8.59 -13.17
CA ILE A 81 -2.16 -7.31 -12.93
C ILE A 81 -0.72 -7.42 -13.41
N PRO A 82 -0.25 -6.49 -14.26
CA PRO A 82 1.11 -6.56 -14.77
C PRO A 82 2.13 -6.37 -13.65
N MET A 83 3.03 -7.34 -13.49
CA MET A 83 4.12 -7.31 -12.51
C MET A 83 5.46 -7.15 -13.24
N ALA A 84 6.30 -6.24 -12.76
CA ALA A 84 7.59 -5.98 -13.38
C ALA A 84 8.59 -7.10 -13.10
N ALA A 85 9.29 -7.56 -14.14
CA ALA A 85 10.47 -8.41 -13.96
C ALA A 85 11.61 -7.60 -13.31
N PRO A 86 12.37 -8.16 -12.36
CA PRO A 86 13.56 -7.50 -11.85
C PRO A 86 14.67 -7.51 -12.90
N ALA A 87 15.25 -6.35 -13.20
CA ALA A 87 16.50 -6.22 -13.93
C ALA A 87 17.66 -6.63 -13.02
N LYS A 88 18.58 -7.43 -13.55
CA LYS A 88 19.77 -7.89 -12.81
C LYS A 88 20.97 -7.01 -13.06
N GLN A 89 21.02 -6.40 -14.21
CA GLN A 89 22.13 -5.56 -14.68
C GLN A 89 21.59 -4.43 -15.57
N MET A 90 22.36 -3.40 -15.79
CA MET A 90 21.96 -2.22 -16.59
C MET A 90 21.64 -2.58 -18.04
N GLU A 91 22.31 -3.56 -18.57
CA GLU A 91 22.10 -4.08 -19.93
C GLU A 91 20.65 -4.57 -20.10
N ASP A 92 20.03 -5.17 -19.08
CA ASP A 92 18.63 -5.60 -19.16
C ASP A 92 17.67 -4.44 -19.42
N LEU A 93 17.95 -3.24 -18.86
CA LEU A 93 17.20 -2.02 -19.14
C LEU A 93 17.43 -1.49 -20.55
N LEU A 94 18.66 -1.62 -21.04
CA LEU A 94 19.01 -1.17 -22.39
C LEU A 94 18.39 -2.07 -23.46
N ASP A 95 18.38 -3.37 -23.23
CA ASP A 95 17.76 -4.35 -24.12
C ASP A 95 16.22 -4.22 -24.12
N PHE A 96 15.64 -3.87 -22.98
CA PHE A 96 14.19 -3.66 -22.84
C PHE A 96 13.66 -2.54 -23.76
N GLN A 97 14.45 -1.59 -24.16
CA GLN A 97 14.00 -0.37 -24.86
C GLN A 97 13.30 -0.63 -26.20
N MET A 98 13.71 -1.64 -26.99
CA MET A 98 13.10 -2.04 -28.25
C MET A 98 12.74 -0.88 -29.21
N GLN A 99 13.53 0.20 -29.22
CA GLN A 99 13.25 1.41 -30.02
C GLN A 99 11.90 2.09 -29.72
N LYS A 100 11.32 1.84 -28.56
CA LYS A 100 10.02 2.39 -28.13
C LYS A 100 10.22 3.58 -27.20
N GLN A 101 9.19 4.41 -27.11
CA GLN A 101 9.11 5.45 -26.10
C GLN A 101 8.89 4.81 -24.74
N LEU A 102 9.76 5.13 -23.79
CA LEU A 102 9.71 4.62 -22.43
C LEU A 102 9.21 5.66 -21.45
N MET A 103 8.66 5.16 -20.34
CA MET A 103 8.37 5.90 -19.14
C MET A 103 9.20 5.31 -18.00
N LEU A 104 10.03 6.14 -17.35
CA LEU A 104 10.75 5.81 -16.12
C LEU A 104 9.97 6.40 -14.94
N MET A 105 9.57 5.58 -14.01
CA MET A 105 8.76 6.00 -12.88
C MET A 105 9.35 5.47 -11.57
N PRO A 106 9.42 6.30 -10.51
CA PRO A 106 9.87 5.82 -9.20
C PRO A 106 9.04 4.63 -8.72
N LYS A 107 9.71 3.66 -8.14
CA LYS A 107 9.12 2.57 -7.36
C LYS A 107 9.41 2.84 -5.89
N LEU A 108 8.36 2.82 -5.07
CA LEU A 108 8.47 3.02 -3.63
C LEU A 108 8.46 1.67 -2.90
N ILE A 109 9.02 1.62 -1.69
CA ILE A 109 8.75 0.53 -0.75
C ILE A 109 7.28 0.65 -0.35
N SER A 110 6.45 -0.30 -0.82
CA SER A 110 5.00 -0.13 -0.84
C SER A 110 4.27 -1.45 -1.03
N VAL A 111 2.98 -1.45 -0.75
CA VAL A 111 2.05 -2.50 -1.14
C VAL A 111 1.31 -2.04 -2.41
N PRO A 112 1.47 -2.73 -3.54
CA PRO A 112 0.75 -2.40 -4.75
C PRO A 112 -0.73 -2.79 -4.62
N VAL A 113 -1.61 -1.87 -5.06
CA VAL A 113 -3.06 -2.04 -5.03
C VAL A 113 -3.69 -1.64 -6.35
N LYS A 114 -4.85 -2.23 -6.66
CA LYS A 114 -5.77 -1.75 -7.69
C LYS A 114 -6.97 -1.08 -7.06
N ILE A 115 -7.46 -0.02 -7.68
CA ILE A 115 -8.69 0.67 -7.30
C ILE A 115 -9.65 0.64 -8.48
N THR A 116 -10.85 0.14 -8.26
CA THR A 116 -11.89 0.04 -9.29
C THR A 116 -12.97 1.09 -9.04
N TYR A 117 -13.23 1.91 -10.04
CA TYR A 117 -14.36 2.86 -10.09
C TYR A 117 -15.38 2.37 -11.10
N ILE A 118 -16.66 2.43 -10.73
CA ILE A 118 -17.81 2.14 -11.60
C ILE A 118 -18.83 3.23 -11.39
N ASP A 119 -19.35 3.81 -12.48
CA ASP A 119 -20.34 4.90 -12.43
C ASP A 119 -19.89 6.05 -11.51
N ALA A 120 -18.66 6.51 -11.71
CA ALA A 120 -18.03 7.60 -10.95
C ALA A 120 -17.77 7.32 -9.46
N GLN A 121 -18.12 6.13 -8.96
CA GLN A 121 -17.96 5.78 -7.54
C GLN A 121 -16.87 4.71 -7.37
N GLN A 122 -16.08 4.86 -6.32
CA GLN A 122 -15.16 3.82 -5.91
C GLN A 122 -15.95 2.58 -5.47
N ARG A 123 -15.54 1.40 -5.96
CA ARG A 123 -16.23 0.12 -5.69
C ARG A 123 -15.36 -0.89 -4.97
N GLU A 124 -14.08 -0.92 -5.29
CA GLU A 124 -13.17 -1.92 -4.75
C GLU A 124 -11.76 -1.36 -4.62
N ILE A 125 -11.08 -1.71 -3.53
CA ILE A 125 -9.63 -1.68 -3.43
C ILE A 125 -9.16 -3.08 -3.11
N ALA A 126 -8.26 -3.61 -3.94
CA ALA A 126 -7.64 -4.90 -3.70
C ALA A 126 -6.12 -4.81 -3.81
N THR A 127 -5.40 -5.55 -2.96
CA THR A 127 -3.95 -5.69 -3.14
C THR A 127 -3.68 -6.44 -4.44
N CYS A 128 -2.56 -6.12 -5.10
CA CYS A 128 -2.20 -6.80 -6.35
C CYS A 128 -1.77 -8.26 -6.12
N GLY A 129 -1.30 -8.59 -4.91
CA GLY A 129 -0.87 -9.93 -4.58
C GLY A 129 0.22 -10.45 -5.53
N ASP A 130 0.00 -11.63 -6.08
CA ASP A 130 0.85 -12.23 -7.11
C ASP A 130 0.48 -11.82 -8.55
N GLY A 131 -0.44 -10.87 -8.71
CA GLY A 131 -0.97 -10.43 -10.00
C GLY A 131 -2.21 -11.20 -10.45
N VAL A 132 -2.51 -12.34 -9.87
CA VAL A 132 -3.68 -13.18 -10.18
C VAL A 132 -4.71 -13.09 -9.05
N GLU A 133 -4.25 -13.15 -7.80
CA GLU A 133 -5.06 -13.06 -6.60
C GLU A 133 -4.59 -11.94 -5.68
N GLY A 134 -5.53 -11.31 -4.99
CA GLY A 134 -5.25 -10.28 -3.99
C GLY A 134 -6.30 -10.25 -2.89
N TYR A 135 -6.05 -9.48 -1.84
CA TYR A 135 -6.98 -9.30 -0.74
C TYR A 135 -7.86 -8.06 -0.95
N ASP A 136 -9.15 -8.21 -0.70
CA ASP A 136 -10.09 -7.08 -0.65
C ASP A 136 -9.81 -6.26 0.63
N VAL A 137 -9.36 -5.04 0.43
CA VAL A 137 -9.06 -4.07 1.50
C VAL A 137 -9.92 -2.80 1.37
N THR A 138 -11.07 -2.92 0.71
CA THR A 138 -11.99 -1.80 0.42
C THR A 138 -12.41 -1.05 1.68
N HIS A 139 -12.58 -1.75 2.81
CA HIS A 139 -12.95 -1.14 4.10
C HIS A 139 -11.91 -0.13 4.60
N ASN A 140 -10.64 -0.22 4.18
CA ASN A 140 -9.57 0.71 4.53
C ASN A 140 -9.48 1.94 3.62
N PHE A 141 -10.37 2.08 2.62
CA PHE A 141 -10.37 3.15 1.66
C PHE A 141 -10.24 4.55 2.31
N GLY A 142 -11.13 4.88 3.25
CA GLY A 142 -11.13 6.19 3.92
C GLY A 142 -9.96 6.41 4.90
N SER A 143 -9.07 5.41 5.05
CA SER A 143 -7.89 5.45 5.93
C SER A 143 -6.59 5.66 5.17
N ILE A 144 -6.63 5.58 3.83
CA ILE A 144 -5.47 5.77 2.94
C ILE A 144 -5.62 7.13 2.25
N ALA A 145 -4.67 8.04 2.48
CA ALA A 145 -4.70 9.37 1.89
C ALA A 145 -4.35 9.32 0.39
N GLY A 146 -4.91 10.25 -0.39
CA GLY A 146 -4.57 10.39 -1.81
C GLY A 146 -5.43 9.55 -2.77
N ILE A 147 -6.49 8.91 -2.28
CA ILE A 147 -7.45 8.16 -3.11
C ILE A 147 -8.75 8.98 -3.19
N PRO A 148 -9.16 9.49 -4.38
CA PRO A 148 -10.41 10.21 -4.55
C PRO A 148 -11.64 9.33 -4.33
N PHE A 149 -12.64 9.82 -3.62
CA PHE A 149 -13.93 9.13 -3.42
C PHE A 149 -14.76 9.06 -4.70
N ILE A 150 -14.66 10.10 -5.52
CA ILE A 150 -15.42 10.24 -6.75
C ILE A 150 -14.42 10.41 -7.90
N PHE A 151 -14.61 9.60 -8.90
CA PHE A 151 -13.89 9.70 -10.16
C PHE A 151 -14.92 10.07 -11.23
N ASN A 152 -14.98 11.33 -11.61
CA ASN A 152 -16.08 11.89 -12.43
C ASN A 152 -16.12 11.34 -13.87
N ARG A 153 -16.22 10.03 -14.00
CA ARG A 153 -16.34 9.24 -15.25
C ARG A 153 -17.36 8.14 -15.07
N LYS A 154 -18.28 7.98 -16.05
CA LYS A 154 -19.31 6.94 -15.99
C LYS A 154 -18.78 5.55 -16.35
N GLU A 155 -17.72 5.49 -17.13
CA GLU A 155 -17.06 4.24 -17.51
C GLU A 155 -16.39 3.56 -16.32
N THR A 156 -16.15 2.27 -16.42
CA THR A 156 -15.29 1.56 -15.48
C THR A 156 -13.84 2.00 -15.65
N VAL A 157 -13.21 2.45 -14.58
CA VAL A 157 -11.80 2.79 -14.56
C VAL A 157 -11.10 1.98 -13.48
N VAL A 158 -10.00 1.33 -13.84
CA VAL A 158 -9.14 0.58 -12.91
C VAL A 158 -7.79 1.25 -12.84
N VAL A 159 -7.49 1.84 -11.68
CA VAL A 159 -6.23 2.53 -11.40
C VAL A 159 -5.31 1.59 -10.61
N LEU A 160 -4.08 1.46 -11.05
CA LEU A 160 -3.01 0.84 -10.27
C LEU A 160 -2.24 1.90 -9.50
N GLY A 161 -1.79 1.54 -8.32
CA GLY A 161 -0.92 2.40 -7.54
C GLY A 161 -0.24 1.68 -6.40
N GLU A 162 0.41 2.47 -5.59
CA GLU A 162 1.25 2.02 -4.48
C GLU A 162 0.77 2.67 -3.19
N VAL A 163 0.48 1.84 -2.20
CA VAL A 163 0.24 2.29 -0.81
C VAL A 163 1.54 2.24 -0.06
N PHE A 164 1.95 3.37 0.48
CA PHE A 164 3.22 3.53 1.17
C PHE A 164 3.08 4.35 2.46
N MET A 165 4.14 4.35 3.25
CA MET A 165 4.32 5.17 4.44
C MET A 165 5.63 5.94 4.31
N THR A 166 5.72 7.19 4.79
CA THR A 166 6.99 7.89 4.80
C THR A 166 7.95 7.31 5.85
N PRO A 167 9.28 7.32 5.64
CA PRO A 167 10.25 6.92 6.65
C PRO A 167 10.08 7.67 7.98
N LYS A 168 9.69 8.94 7.91
CA LYS A 168 9.39 9.76 9.09
C LYS A 168 8.19 9.24 9.90
N ASP A 169 7.10 8.86 9.20
CA ASP A 169 5.92 8.31 9.86
C ASP A 169 6.22 6.92 10.43
N PHE A 170 6.98 6.09 9.70
CA PHE A 170 7.47 4.81 10.20
C PHE A 170 8.26 4.96 11.50
N GLU A 171 9.22 5.89 11.53
CA GLU A 171 10.02 6.15 12.73
C GLU A 171 9.16 6.64 13.91
N GLN A 172 8.16 7.48 13.66
CA GLN A 172 7.24 7.96 14.71
C GLN A 172 6.36 6.82 15.25
N LEU A 173 5.85 5.96 14.38
CA LEU A 173 4.96 4.86 14.77
C LEU A 173 5.73 3.75 15.50
N THR A 174 6.94 3.43 15.08
CA THR A 174 7.75 2.37 15.72
C THR A 174 8.35 2.82 17.06
N LYS A 175 8.65 4.10 17.23
CA LYS A 175 9.11 4.64 18.53
C LYS A 175 7.99 4.73 19.58
N GLY A 176 6.72 4.79 19.15
CA GLY A 176 5.61 5.13 20.04
C GLY A 176 4.58 4.03 20.29
N VAL A 177 4.15 3.26 19.33
CA VAL A 177 2.83 2.61 19.44
C VAL A 177 2.72 1.24 18.78
N PHE A 178 3.41 0.95 17.70
CA PHE A 178 3.22 -0.29 16.96
C PHE A 178 4.28 -1.32 17.27
N HIS A 179 4.02 -2.16 18.27
CA HIS A 179 4.77 -3.39 18.49
C HIS A 179 3.99 -4.56 17.90
N ARG A 180 4.55 -5.24 16.91
CA ARG A 180 4.12 -6.60 16.55
C ARG A 180 4.28 -7.46 17.80
N ALA A 181 3.29 -8.17 18.21
CA ALA A 181 3.07 -8.91 19.45
C ALA A 181 4.29 -9.43 20.28
N ARG A 182 5.53 -9.19 19.95
CA ARG A 182 6.78 -9.43 20.73
C ARG A 182 8.02 -8.76 20.13
N ASN A 183 7.95 -8.23 18.88
CA ASN A 183 9.10 -7.57 18.26
C ASN A 183 8.68 -6.26 17.58
N PRO A 184 9.44 -5.18 17.73
CA PRO A 184 9.19 -3.94 17.00
C PRO A 184 9.39 -4.20 15.50
N TYR A 185 8.60 -3.51 14.67
CA TYR A 185 8.84 -3.52 13.22
C TYR A 185 10.23 -2.95 12.94
N THR A 186 11.05 -3.72 12.24
CA THR A 186 12.39 -3.32 11.80
C THR A 186 12.41 -2.93 10.33
N ASP A 187 11.41 -3.37 9.57
CA ASP A 187 11.25 -3.08 8.16
C ASP A 187 9.97 -2.28 7.92
N ILE A 188 10.09 -1.20 7.15
CA ILE A 188 8.98 -0.33 6.78
C ILE A 188 7.93 -1.09 5.93
N TYR A 189 8.37 -2.02 5.06
CA TYR A 189 7.48 -2.82 4.24
C TYR A 189 6.53 -3.68 5.09
N ASP A 190 7.06 -4.33 6.14
CA ASP A 190 6.25 -5.16 7.03
C ASP A 190 5.14 -4.36 7.70
N LEU A 191 5.45 -3.13 8.16
CA LEU A 191 4.44 -2.27 8.77
C LEU A 191 3.40 -1.79 7.75
N ILE A 192 3.83 -1.43 6.53
CA ILE A 192 2.90 -1.04 5.46
C ILE A 192 1.98 -2.23 5.12
N TYR A 193 2.56 -3.41 4.93
CA TYR A 193 1.83 -4.62 4.58
C TYR A 193 0.76 -4.96 5.64
N ASP A 194 1.15 -5.04 6.90
CA ASP A 194 0.22 -5.33 7.99
C ASP A 194 -0.85 -4.24 8.12
N SER A 195 -0.47 -2.95 7.94
CA SER A 195 -1.40 -1.82 8.04
C SER A 195 -2.47 -1.82 6.94
N VAL A 196 -2.10 -2.16 5.71
CA VAL A 196 -3.05 -2.28 4.58
C VAL A 196 -4.05 -3.41 4.82
N HIS A 197 -3.61 -4.50 5.46
CA HIS A 197 -4.43 -5.69 5.74
C HIS A 197 -5.17 -5.63 7.09
N LEU A 198 -5.10 -4.51 7.83
CA LEU A 198 -5.89 -4.33 9.05
C LEU A 198 -7.38 -4.37 8.74
N VAL A 199 -8.13 -5.12 9.51
CA VAL A 199 -9.60 -5.18 9.39
C VAL A 199 -10.26 -3.96 10.03
N ASP A 200 -9.65 -3.38 11.07
CA ASP A 200 -10.14 -2.16 11.69
C ASP A 200 -9.57 -0.92 10.97
N SER A 201 -10.41 -0.29 10.15
CA SER A 201 -10.05 0.92 9.40
C SER A 201 -9.66 2.12 10.29
N ARG A 202 -10.10 2.15 11.56
CA ARG A 202 -9.73 3.20 12.51
C ARG A 202 -8.26 3.08 12.92
N ILE A 203 -7.77 1.83 13.06
CA ILE A 203 -6.35 1.57 13.33
C ILE A 203 -5.53 1.86 12.06
N CYS A 204 -6.00 1.39 10.90
CA CYS A 204 -5.37 1.68 9.62
C CYS A 204 -5.18 3.19 9.39
N ARG A 205 -6.15 4.01 9.76
CA ARG A 205 -6.07 5.49 9.67
C ARG A 205 -4.91 6.07 10.48
N LYS A 206 -4.57 5.48 11.64
CA LYS A 206 -3.45 5.93 12.47
C LYS A 206 -2.08 5.61 11.85
N CYS A 207 -2.04 4.67 10.90
CA CYS A 207 -0.81 4.29 10.19
C CYS A 207 -0.37 5.31 9.15
N LYS A 208 -1.16 6.36 8.88
CA LYS A 208 -0.82 7.47 7.95
C LYS A 208 -0.41 6.98 6.55
N LEU A 209 -1.07 5.93 6.07
CA LEU A 209 -0.83 5.40 4.74
C LEU A 209 -1.20 6.42 3.66
N GLN A 210 -0.41 6.46 2.59
CA GLN A 210 -0.61 7.31 1.44
C GLN A 210 -0.63 6.47 0.16
N PHE A 211 -1.33 6.97 -0.85
CA PHE A 211 -1.43 6.32 -2.15
C PHE A 211 -0.86 7.22 -3.25
N VAL A 212 -0.15 6.60 -4.18
CA VAL A 212 0.27 7.22 -5.45
C VAL A 212 -0.17 6.35 -6.61
N ALA A 213 -0.76 6.96 -7.64
CA ALA A 213 -1.16 6.26 -8.86
C ALA A 213 0.06 6.01 -9.75
N THR A 214 0.14 4.81 -10.31
CA THR A 214 1.26 4.39 -11.16
C THR A 214 0.84 3.98 -12.56
N ASP A 215 -0.40 3.53 -12.77
CA ASP A 215 -0.90 3.11 -14.08
C ASP A 215 -2.43 3.13 -14.14
N VAL A 216 -2.98 2.96 -15.36
CA VAL A 216 -4.42 2.71 -15.60
C VAL A 216 -4.54 1.44 -16.41
N LEU A 217 -5.19 0.42 -15.82
CA LEU A 217 -5.41 -0.88 -16.47
C LEU A 217 -6.63 -0.90 -17.38
N VAL A 218 -7.68 -0.17 -17.01
CA VAL A 218 -8.96 -0.14 -17.72
C VAL A 218 -9.45 1.30 -17.75
N GLY A 219 -10.01 1.71 -18.87
CA GLY A 219 -10.57 3.05 -19.06
C GLY A 219 -9.55 4.09 -19.52
N LEU A 220 -10.04 5.31 -19.72
CA LEU A 220 -9.29 6.43 -20.28
C LEU A 220 -8.66 6.09 -21.66
N ASP A 221 -9.42 5.36 -22.50
CA ASP A 221 -8.89 4.81 -23.77
C ASP A 221 -8.76 5.89 -24.87
N GLU A 222 -9.32 7.07 -24.66
CA GLU A 222 -9.07 8.25 -25.48
C GLU A 222 -7.64 8.79 -25.36
N PHE A 223 -6.89 8.38 -24.34
CA PHE A 223 -5.50 8.78 -24.12
C PHE A 223 -4.55 7.66 -24.58
N PRO A 224 -3.84 7.85 -25.70
CA PRO A 224 -3.02 6.79 -26.31
C PRO A 224 -1.74 6.46 -25.53
N THR A 225 -1.32 7.30 -24.58
CA THR A 225 -0.09 7.06 -23.81
C THR A 225 -0.34 6.98 -22.31
N LYS A 226 0.48 6.17 -21.62
CA LYS A 226 0.42 6.08 -20.15
C LYS A 226 0.67 7.43 -19.47
N ALA A 227 1.56 8.24 -20.03
CA ALA A 227 1.82 9.58 -19.52
C ALA A 227 0.56 10.47 -19.56
N GLN A 228 -0.21 10.41 -20.64
CA GLN A 228 -1.47 11.16 -20.75
C GLN A 228 -2.52 10.63 -19.76
N LYS A 229 -2.65 9.30 -19.63
CA LYS A 229 -3.53 8.70 -18.66
C LYS A 229 -3.17 9.14 -17.23
N LEU A 230 -1.89 9.14 -16.85
CA LEU A 230 -1.44 9.62 -15.54
C LEU A 230 -1.66 11.13 -15.33
N ALA A 231 -1.41 11.94 -16.35
CA ALA A 231 -1.70 13.37 -16.29
C ALA A 231 -3.21 13.61 -16.06
N GLN A 232 -4.07 12.79 -16.67
CA GLN A 232 -5.51 12.86 -16.45
C GLN A 232 -5.89 12.43 -15.04
N LEU A 233 -5.25 11.39 -14.46
CA LEU A 233 -5.47 11.00 -13.07
C LEU A 233 -5.17 12.15 -12.10
N THR A 234 -4.13 12.94 -12.36
CA THR A 234 -3.81 14.12 -11.53
C THR A 234 -4.95 15.14 -11.54
N GLN A 235 -5.63 15.35 -12.67
CA GLN A 235 -6.80 16.24 -12.76
C GLN A 235 -8.00 15.70 -11.98
N TYR A 236 -8.11 14.38 -11.82
CA TYR A 236 -9.12 13.73 -10.99
C TYR A 236 -8.75 13.62 -9.51
N GLY A 237 -7.63 14.25 -9.09
CA GLY A 237 -7.23 14.34 -7.69
C GLY A 237 -6.33 13.22 -7.18
N PHE A 238 -5.83 12.36 -8.05
CA PHE A 238 -4.81 11.40 -7.66
C PHE A 238 -3.44 12.06 -7.54
N THR A 239 -2.65 11.61 -6.59
CA THR A 239 -1.23 11.92 -6.54
C THR A 239 -0.49 11.01 -7.52
N VAL A 240 0.31 11.61 -8.41
CA VAL A 240 1.22 10.92 -9.33
C VAL A 240 2.62 11.44 -9.06
N LEU A 241 3.60 10.55 -8.91
CA LEU A 241 4.99 10.94 -8.76
C LEU A 241 5.54 11.46 -10.08
N HIS A 242 6.57 12.31 -10.00
CA HIS A 242 7.29 12.73 -11.21
C HIS A 242 7.88 11.51 -11.92
N TYR A 243 7.75 11.48 -13.23
CA TYR A 243 8.27 10.43 -14.12
C TYR A 243 8.94 11.06 -15.35
N LEU A 244 9.84 10.32 -15.95
CA LEU A 244 10.51 10.74 -17.18
C LEU A 244 9.94 9.98 -18.38
N VAL A 245 9.72 10.68 -19.48
CA VAL A 245 9.32 10.07 -20.75
C VAL A 245 10.44 10.28 -21.77
N THR A 246 10.86 9.20 -22.42
CA THR A 246 11.93 9.24 -23.43
C THR A 246 11.33 9.33 -24.82
N ASN A 247 11.94 10.13 -25.71
CA ASN A 247 11.53 10.20 -27.10
C ASN A 247 12.42 9.36 -28.02
N ARG A 248 13.48 8.77 -27.52
CA ARG A 248 14.46 7.93 -28.21
C ARG A 248 15.07 6.94 -27.23
N PRO A 249 15.72 5.87 -27.73
CA PRO A 249 16.52 5.00 -26.89
C PRO A 249 17.57 5.78 -26.12
N LEU A 250 17.78 5.44 -24.87
CA LEU A 250 18.76 6.04 -23.97
C LEU A 250 20.08 5.27 -24.05
N THR A 251 21.19 5.99 -23.98
CA THR A 251 22.48 5.39 -23.66
C THR A 251 22.51 4.98 -22.19
N GLN A 252 23.44 4.12 -21.79
CA GLN A 252 23.62 3.72 -20.39
C GLN A 252 23.74 4.95 -19.47
N GLN A 253 24.59 5.91 -19.81
CA GLN A 253 24.78 7.12 -19.00
C GLN A 253 23.48 7.94 -18.86
N GLN A 254 22.69 8.03 -19.92
CA GLN A 254 21.40 8.74 -19.88
C GLN A 254 20.37 7.98 -19.01
N MET A 255 20.36 6.65 -19.07
CA MET A 255 19.51 5.81 -18.23
C MET A 255 19.86 5.99 -16.75
N GLU A 256 21.14 5.84 -16.41
CA GLU A 256 21.65 6.06 -15.06
C GLU A 256 21.36 7.46 -14.53
N TYR A 257 21.55 8.50 -15.38
CA TYR A 257 21.23 9.88 -15.01
C TYR A 257 19.75 10.04 -14.67
N GLY A 258 18.86 9.52 -15.51
CA GLY A 258 17.41 9.57 -15.27
C GLY A 258 17.00 8.86 -13.97
N ILE A 259 17.59 7.69 -13.70
CA ILE A 259 17.36 6.94 -12.46
C ILE A 259 17.82 7.76 -11.23
N ARG A 260 19.04 8.32 -11.26
CA ARG A 260 19.57 9.15 -10.18
C ARG A 260 18.74 10.42 -9.95
N GLN A 261 18.24 11.04 -11.01
CA GLN A 261 17.34 12.20 -10.89
C GLN A 261 16.07 11.83 -10.12
N LEU A 262 15.38 10.76 -10.52
CA LEU A 262 14.17 10.31 -9.86
C LEU A 262 14.42 9.90 -8.41
N GLN A 263 15.54 9.24 -8.14
CA GLN A 263 15.97 8.90 -6.77
C GLN A 263 16.16 10.15 -5.91
N ALA A 264 16.93 11.13 -6.41
CA ALA A 264 17.20 12.37 -5.68
C ALA A 264 15.91 13.14 -5.34
N GLU A 265 14.97 13.22 -6.29
CA GLU A 265 13.67 13.86 -6.06
C GLU A 265 12.82 13.14 -5.01
N CYS A 266 12.79 11.80 -5.04
CA CYS A 266 12.08 11.02 -4.03
C CYS A 266 12.69 11.22 -2.64
N LEU A 267 14.00 11.14 -2.50
CA LEU A 267 14.71 11.35 -1.24
C LEU A 267 14.50 12.77 -0.69
N GLN A 268 14.54 13.79 -1.55
CA GLN A 268 14.26 15.18 -1.17
C GLN A 268 12.84 15.35 -0.63
N LYS A 269 11.86 14.60 -1.17
CA LYS A 269 10.48 14.59 -0.70
C LYS A 269 10.24 13.67 0.50
N GLY A 270 11.26 13.00 1.01
CA GLY A 270 11.16 12.05 2.10
C GLY A 270 10.33 10.80 1.75
N LEU A 271 10.37 10.35 0.49
CA LEU A 271 9.67 9.17 0.03
C LEU A 271 10.54 7.91 0.17
N PRO A 272 9.96 6.74 0.48
CA PRO A 272 10.69 5.49 0.63
C PRO A 272 11.05 4.88 -0.74
N PHE A 273 12.04 5.43 -1.40
CA PHE A 273 12.46 5.03 -2.73
C PHE A 273 13.09 3.62 -2.73
N GLU A 274 12.60 2.73 -3.58
CA GLU A 274 13.11 1.37 -3.77
C GLU A 274 13.89 1.25 -5.08
N GLY A 275 13.41 1.91 -6.14
CA GLY A 275 13.97 1.78 -7.46
C GLY A 275 13.21 2.54 -8.53
N VAL A 276 13.35 2.10 -9.77
CA VAL A 276 12.65 2.68 -10.94
C VAL A 276 12.00 1.57 -11.75
N THR A 277 10.70 1.71 -12.02
CA THR A 277 10.00 0.90 -13.01
C THR A 277 10.14 1.58 -14.38
N VAL A 278 10.67 0.85 -15.35
CA VAL A 278 10.73 1.26 -16.76
C VAL A 278 9.63 0.51 -17.50
N LYS A 279 8.80 1.23 -18.24
CA LYS A 279 7.67 0.66 -18.98
C LYS A 279 7.46 1.37 -20.31
N TYR A 280 6.79 0.69 -21.25
CA TYR A 280 6.42 1.33 -22.52
C TYR A 280 5.35 2.40 -22.28
N ASN A 281 5.56 3.58 -22.89
CA ASN A 281 4.61 4.70 -22.75
C ASN A 281 3.38 4.54 -23.65
N ASP A 282 3.50 3.86 -24.78
CA ASP A 282 2.36 3.55 -25.67
C ASP A 282 1.43 2.54 -24.99
N ALA A 283 0.19 2.94 -24.72
CA ALA A 283 -0.77 2.12 -23.99
C ALA A 283 -1.22 0.88 -24.79
N ALA A 284 -1.40 1.01 -26.12
CA ALA A 284 -1.80 -0.09 -26.97
C ALA A 284 -0.68 -1.11 -27.12
N PHE A 285 0.54 -0.66 -27.34
CA PHE A 285 1.70 -1.52 -27.41
C PHE A 285 1.95 -2.24 -26.09
N SER A 286 1.85 -1.54 -24.97
CA SER A 286 1.96 -2.13 -23.64
C SER A 286 0.93 -3.23 -23.41
N ALA A 287 -0.33 -3.03 -23.84
CA ALA A 287 -1.37 -4.05 -23.75
C ALA A 287 -1.10 -5.26 -24.66
N MET A 288 -0.47 -5.07 -25.84
CA MET A 288 -0.06 -6.14 -26.74
C MET A 288 1.09 -6.98 -26.21
N CYS A 289 2.02 -6.37 -25.47
CA CYS A 289 3.15 -7.09 -24.83
C CYS A 289 2.70 -8.07 -23.74
N GLY A 290 1.43 -8.08 -23.45
CA GLY A 290 0.78 -9.11 -22.66
C GLY A 290 0.84 -8.89 -21.16
N THR A 291 -0.34 -8.82 -20.61
CA THR A 291 -0.60 -9.10 -19.19
C THR A 291 -0.75 -10.61 -18.96
N ALA A 292 -0.62 -11.44 -20.00
CA ALA A 292 -0.82 -12.90 -19.92
C ALA A 292 0.40 -13.64 -19.38
N ASP A 293 1.59 -13.05 -19.54
CA ASP A 293 2.84 -13.66 -19.08
C ASP A 293 3.23 -13.07 -17.71
N TYR A 294 3.64 -13.91 -16.80
CA TYR A 294 4.21 -13.51 -15.53
C TYR A 294 5.72 -13.85 -15.52
N PRO A 295 6.61 -12.87 -15.32
CA PRO A 295 6.39 -11.41 -15.20
C PRO A 295 5.95 -10.76 -16.53
N SER A 296 5.28 -9.61 -16.43
CA SER A 296 4.76 -8.90 -17.61
C SER A 296 5.87 -8.36 -18.50
N SER A 297 5.78 -8.59 -19.81
CA SER A 297 6.77 -8.14 -20.78
C SER A 297 6.71 -6.64 -21.12
N ASP A 298 5.74 -5.88 -20.55
CA ASP A 298 5.55 -4.45 -20.80
C ASP A 298 6.34 -3.54 -19.87
N ARG A 299 6.99 -4.10 -18.84
CA ARG A 299 7.70 -3.37 -17.79
C ARG A 299 8.84 -4.16 -17.16
N ILE A 300 9.83 -3.43 -16.67
CA ILE A 300 10.99 -3.98 -15.95
C ILE A 300 11.30 -3.10 -14.74
N LEU A 301 11.74 -3.70 -13.64
CA LEU A 301 12.07 -3.01 -12.39
C LEU A 301 13.57 -3.01 -12.14
N TRP A 302 14.14 -1.82 -11.99
CA TRP A 302 15.49 -1.62 -11.48
C TRP A 302 15.45 -1.30 -9.99
N CYS A 303 15.96 -2.20 -9.14
CA CYS A 303 16.11 -1.95 -7.71
C CYS A 303 17.44 -1.24 -7.44
N CYS A 304 17.38 -0.08 -6.79
CA CYS A 304 18.56 0.74 -6.53
C CYS A 304 19.32 0.37 -5.24
N ARG A 305 19.05 -0.78 -4.63
CA ARG A 305 19.76 -1.24 -3.41
C ARG A 305 21.26 -1.37 -3.60
N ASP A 306 21.72 -1.50 -4.85
CA ASP A 306 23.11 -1.78 -5.23
C ASP A 306 23.84 -0.61 -5.90
N LEU A 307 23.21 0.57 -6.06
CA LEU A 307 23.90 1.74 -6.57
C LEU A 307 24.62 2.45 -5.40
N PRO A 308 25.98 2.56 -5.44
CA PRO A 308 26.69 3.33 -4.45
C PRO A 308 26.20 4.78 -4.47
N MET A 309 25.86 5.31 -3.32
CA MET A 309 25.49 6.71 -3.11
C MET A 309 26.73 7.59 -3.36
N GLU A 310 27.05 7.88 -4.60
CA GLU A 310 27.95 8.97 -4.90
C GLU A 310 27.18 10.28 -4.68
N THR A 311 27.57 11.02 -3.63
CA THR A 311 27.14 12.41 -3.45
C THR A 311 27.44 13.20 -4.72
N PRO A 312 26.44 13.94 -5.29
CA PRO A 312 26.74 14.79 -6.43
C PRO A 312 27.84 15.77 -6.05
N LYS A 313 28.99 15.69 -6.72
CA LYS A 313 29.98 16.74 -6.63
C LYS A 313 29.32 18.02 -7.14
N ALA A 314 29.20 19.00 -6.24
CA ALA A 314 28.78 20.34 -6.60
C ALA A 314 29.70 20.84 -7.75
N ALA A 315 29.10 21.14 -8.89
CA ALA A 315 29.76 21.82 -9.99
C ALA A 315 29.67 23.32 -9.80
#